data_f4d26aec68826ed9e993d2426fea3666
#
_entry.id   f4d26aec68826ed9e993d2426fea3666
#
_cell.length_a   1.000
_cell.length_b   1.000
_cell.length_c   1.000
_cell.angle_alpha   90.00
_cell.angle_beta   90.00
_cell.angle_gamma   90.00
#
_symmetry.space_group_name_H-M   'P 1'
#
loop_
_entity.id
_entity.type
_entity.pdbx_description
1 polymer ?
#
loop_
_entity_poly.entity_id
_entity_poly.type
_entity_poly.pdbx_seq_one_letter_code
_entity_poly.pdbx_strand_id
1 'polypeptide(L)'
;LSIRRQRQMCIRDRLYTKQGQWSRSYFHEQYMNYGDRGRQKVNFDYYIPAGTPVLDKNTGDVTYLSEAHIGKYPYPNNTEKTGGGYFSSSSAAVRYHKTSFVKVKNITLGYTFPKAWLSKIAVKHLRLYVNVINPFCFTDYEGFDPEWASANLTNGGPASVTYQIGANIKF
;
A
#
# COMPACT_ATOMS: atom_id res chain seq x y z
N LEU A 1 33.60 11.94 -28.09
CA LEU A 1 34.17 10.88 -27.21
C LEU A 1 33.41 10.73 -25.89
N SER A 2 32.78 11.77 -25.36
CA SER A 2 32.03 11.73 -24.09
C SER A 2 30.71 10.97 -24.19
N ILE A 3 30.04 10.97 -25.31
CA ILE A 3 28.73 10.33 -25.54
C ILE A 3 28.81 8.79 -25.52
N ARG A 4 29.94 8.20 -25.87
CA ARG A 4 30.13 6.73 -25.83
C ARG A 4 30.28 6.16 -24.43
N ARG A 5 30.78 6.93 -23.44
CA ARG A 5 30.91 6.47 -22.06
C ARG A 5 29.58 6.45 -21.30
N GLN A 6 28.64 7.31 -21.66
CA GLN A 6 27.30 7.35 -21.04
C GLN A 6 26.42 6.14 -21.37
N ARG A 7 26.77 5.34 -22.40
CA ARG A 7 26.05 4.12 -22.74
C ARG A 7 26.37 2.90 -21.86
N GLN A 8 27.37 2.98 -21.00
CA GLN A 8 27.74 1.87 -20.10
C GLN A 8 26.79 1.76 -18.90
N MET A 9 26.24 2.88 -18.44
CA MET A 9 25.27 2.91 -17.35
C MET A 9 23.90 3.32 -17.90
N CYS A 10 22.89 2.53 -17.66
CA CYS A 10 21.52 2.80 -18.06
C CYS A 10 20.63 2.78 -16.81
N ILE A 11 20.00 3.91 -16.52
CA ILE A 11 18.94 4.03 -15.53
C ILE A 11 17.62 4.10 -16.30
N ARG A 12 16.66 3.27 -15.93
CA ARG A 12 15.33 3.28 -16.52
C ARG A 12 14.29 3.23 -15.43
N ASP A 13 13.46 4.26 -15.39
CA ASP A 13 12.43 4.46 -14.38
C ASP A 13 11.05 4.48 -15.03
N ARG A 14 10.03 4.00 -14.29
CA ARG A 14 8.62 4.17 -14.64
C ARG A 14 7.88 4.78 -13.48
N LEU A 15 7.31 5.95 -13.70
CA LEU A 15 6.36 6.60 -12.80
C LEU A 15 4.94 6.33 -13.29
N TYR A 16 4.05 6.04 -12.34
CA TYR A 16 2.62 5.92 -12.58
C TYR A 16 1.87 6.79 -11.58
N THR A 17 1.04 7.69 -12.09
CA THR A 17 0.28 8.61 -11.25
C THR A 17 -1.20 8.54 -11.61
N LYS A 18 -2.06 8.56 -10.60
CA LYS A 18 -3.48 8.81 -10.73
C LYS A 18 -3.88 9.88 -9.73
N GLN A 19 -4.51 10.95 -10.23
CA GLN A 19 -4.97 12.07 -9.42
C GLN A 19 -6.48 12.24 -9.54
N GLY A 20 -7.11 12.76 -8.47
CA GLY A 20 -8.54 13.03 -8.45
C GLY A 20 -9.44 11.80 -8.48
N GLN A 21 -8.89 10.62 -8.27
CA GLN A 21 -9.64 9.37 -8.32
C GLN A 21 -10.30 9.05 -6.99
N TRP A 22 -11.58 8.68 -7.04
CA TRP A 22 -12.32 8.03 -5.97
C TRP A 22 -12.63 6.61 -6.40
N SER A 23 -12.35 5.66 -5.55
CA SER A 23 -12.69 4.26 -5.83
C SER A 23 -13.25 3.56 -4.59
N ARG A 24 -13.94 2.46 -4.85
CA ARG A 24 -14.39 1.57 -3.79
C ARG A 24 -13.19 1.04 -3.04
N SER A 25 -13.25 1.07 -1.72
CA SER A 25 -12.18 0.56 -0.86
C SER A 25 -12.64 -0.70 -0.14
N TYR A 26 -12.20 -1.84 -0.61
CA TYR A 26 -12.44 -3.12 0.08
C TYR A 26 -11.76 -3.18 1.44
N PHE A 27 -10.63 -2.51 1.60
CA PHE A 27 -9.95 -2.42 2.88
C PHE A 27 -10.87 -1.84 3.94
N HIS A 28 -11.45 -0.66 3.71
CA HIS A 28 -12.35 -0.02 4.66
C HIS A 28 -13.65 -0.80 4.85
N GLU A 29 -14.22 -1.34 3.79
CA GLU A 29 -15.43 -2.17 3.88
C GLU A 29 -15.20 -3.40 4.79
N GLN A 30 -14.09 -4.10 4.62
CA GLN A 30 -13.82 -5.30 5.41
C GLN A 30 -13.47 -4.98 6.86
N TYR A 31 -12.63 -3.97 7.09
CA TYR A 31 -12.24 -3.61 8.45
C TYR A 31 -13.40 -3.04 9.25
N MET A 32 -14.22 -2.20 8.64
CA MET A 32 -15.40 -1.64 9.30
C MET A 32 -16.48 -2.69 9.57
N ASN A 33 -16.67 -3.67 8.67
CA ASN A 33 -17.66 -4.73 8.84
C ASN A 33 -17.22 -5.84 9.80
N TYR A 34 -15.93 -6.06 9.95
CA TYR A 34 -15.39 -7.19 10.72
C TYR A 34 -14.58 -6.79 11.94
N GLY A 35 -14.54 -5.50 12.26
CA GLY A 35 -13.84 -4.98 13.43
C GLY A 35 -14.35 -5.56 14.77
N ASP A 36 -15.63 -5.91 14.83
CA ASP A 36 -16.28 -6.53 15.98
C ASP A 36 -15.85 -7.98 16.22
N ARG A 37 -15.26 -8.64 15.21
CA ARG A 37 -14.83 -10.05 15.32
C ARG A 37 -13.47 -10.24 15.98
N GLY A 38 -12.88 -9.19 16.53
CA GLY A 38 -11.63 -9.24 17.28
C GLY A 38 -10.40 -9.65 16.47
N ARG A 39 -10.51 -9.74 15.15
CA ARG A 39 -9.43 -10.23 14.29
C ARG A 39 -8.32 -9.23 14.05
N GLN A 40 -8.63 -7.92 14.14
CA GLN A 40 -7.64 -6.87 13.97
C GLN A 40 -8.01 -5.62 14.75
N LYS A 41 -6.99 -4.94 15.27
CA LYS A 41 -7.15 -3.62 15.87
C LYS A 41 -7.32 -2.59 14.76
N VAL A 42 -8.52 -2.07 14.62
CA VAL A 42 -8.81 -0.98 13.70
C VAL A 42 -8.28 0.32 14.32
N ASN A 43 -7.31 0.94 13.67
CA ASN A 43 -6.74 2.22 14.13
C ASN A 43 -7.32 3.39 13.32
N PHE A 44 -8.64 3.40 13.13
CA PHE A 44 -9.35 4.49 12.48
C PHE A 44 -9.97 5.40 13.54
N ASP A 45 -10.03 6.68 13.23
CA ASP A 45 -10.75 7.67 14.00
C ASP A 45 -12.25 7.54 13.75
N TYR A 46 -12.96 6.77 14.56
CA TYR A 46 -14.38 6.48 14.42
C TYR A 46 -15.19 7.09 15.55
N TYR A 47 -16.48 7.33 15.28
CA TYR A 47 -17.44 7.79 16.27
C TYR A 47 -17.58 6.78 17.42
N ILE A 48 -17.50 7.24 18.65
CA ILE A 48 -17.72 6.42 19.85
C ILE A 48 -18.83 7.09 20.66
N PRO A 49 -19.97 6.41 20.92
CA PRO A 49 -21.05 6.98 21.72
C PRO A 49 -20.63 7.17 23.17
N ALA A 50 -21.25 8.16 23.84
CA ALA A 50 -21.13 8.34 25.29
C ALA A 50 -21.58 7.07 26.02
N GLY A 51 -20.99 6.79 27.18
CA GLY A 51 -21.27 5.57 27.95
C GLY A 51 -20.59 4.30 27.43
N THR A 52 -19.75 4.40 26.37
CA THR A 52 -18.97 3.25 25.90
C THR A 52 -17.87 2.90 26.91
N PRO A 53 -17.74 1.62 27.32
CA PRO A 53 -16.66 1.19 28.21
C PRO A 53 -15.32 1.27 27.48
N VAL A 54 -14.35 1.94 28.09
CA VAL A 54 -12.99 2.09 27.61
C VAL A 54 -12.04 1.46 28.62
N LEU A 55 -11.21 0.53 28.16
CA LEU A 55 -10.19 -0.09 29.00
C LEU A 55 -8.96 0.82 29.07
N ASP A 56 -8.61 1.28 30.27
CA ASP A 56 -7.31 1.92 30.47
C ASP A 56 -6.20 0.87 30.38
N LYS A 57 -5.30 1.06 29.42
CA LYS A 57 -4.21 0.11 29.17
C LYS A 57 -3.15 0.09 30.26
N ASN A 58 -3.06 1.15 31.06
CA ASN A 58 -2.04 1.28 32.09
C ASN A 58 -2.50 0.70 33.42
N THR A 59 -3.77 0.90 33.78
CA THR A 59 -4.33 0.44 35.07
C THR A 59 -5.13 -0.84 34.93
N GLY A 60 -5.61 -1.17 33.75
CA GLY A 60 -6.52 -2.31 33.51
C GLY A 60 -7.97 -2.01 33.91
N ASP A 61 -8.27 -0.79 34.35
CA ASP A 61 -9.60 -0.40 34.79
C ASP A 61 -10.52 -0.11 33.60
N VAL A 62 -11.81 -0.39 33.76
CA VAL A 62 -12.83 -0.04 32.78
C VAL A 62 -13.45 1.30 33.19
N THR A 63 -13.21 2.32 32.39
CA THR A 63 -13.84 3.64 32.52
C THR A 63 -14.90 3.80 31.42
N TYR A 64 -15.90 4.66 31.70
CA TYR A 64 -16.96 4.97 30.74
C TYR A 64 -16.73 6.35 30.14
N LEU A 65 -16.86 6.45 28.82
CA LEU A 65 -16.73 7.72 28.14
C LEU A 65 -17.84 8.67 28.55
N SER A 66 -17.52 9.83 29.14
CA SER A 66 -18.51 10.81 29.61
C SER A 66 -19.21 11.49 28.43
N GLU A 67 -18.49 11.76 27.36
CA GLU A 67 -18.99 12.43 26.16
C GLU A 67 -18.72 11.57 24.92
N ALA A 68 -19.55 11.74 23.87
CA ALA A 68 -19.34 11.04 22.62
C ALA A 68 -18.08 11.57 21.91
N HIS A 69 -17.25 10.68 21.41
CA HIS A 69 -16.14 11.03 20.53
C HIS A 69 -16.65 11.12 19.08
N ILE A 70 -16.50 12.29 18.47
CA ILE A 70 -16.89 12.52 17.07
C ILE A 70 -15.70 12.22 16.16
N GLY A 71 -15.64 11.01 15.63
CA GLY A 71 -14.61 10.60 14.69
C GLY A 71 -15.00 10.80 13.23
N LYS A 72 -14.02 10.58 12.36
CA LYS A 72 -14.16 10.66 10.89
C LYS A 72 -15.06 9.55 10.33
N TYR A 73 -15.08 8.39 10.97
CA TYR A 73 -15.84 7.22 10.55
C TYR A 73 -16.96 6.89 11.53
N PRO A 74 -18.03 6.25 11.08
CA PRO A 74 -19.08 5.78 11.97
C PRO A 74 -18.59 4.66 12.88
N TYR A 75 -19.34 4.41 13.96
CA TYR A 75 -19.04 3.35 14.91
C TYR A 75 -19.04 1.98 14.24
N PRO A 76 -17.96 1.20 14.36
CA PRO A 76 -17.81 -0.10 13.70
C PRO A 76 -18.60 -1.16 14.47
N ASN A 77 -19.90 -1.20 14.29
CA ASN A 77 -20.76 -2.18 14.92
C ASN A 77 -21.60 -2.93 13.88
N ASN A 78 -21.52 -4.24 13.94
CA ASN A 78 -22.20 -5.15 13.02
C ASN A 78 -23.51 -5.72 13.59
N THR A 79 -23.89 -5.38 14.83
CA THR A 79 -25.07 -5.93 15.46
C THR A 79 -26.05 -4.85 15.84
N GLU A 80 -27.28 -4.94 15.32
CA GLU A 80 -28.41 -4.09 15.71
C GLU A 80 -28.69 -4.12 17.21
N LYS A 81 -28.18 -5.15 17.91
CA LYS A 81 -28.48 -5.42 19.33
C LYS A 81 -27.73 -4.52 20.32
N THR A 82 -26.68 -3.84 19.90
CA THR A 82 -25.82 -3.06 20.82
C THR A 82 -26.05 -1.54 20.74
N GLY A 83 -27.11 -1.09 20.06
CA GLY A 83 -27.46 0.34 19.99
C GLY A 83 -26.53 1.18 19.09
N GLY A 84 -25.49 0.59 18.53
CA GLY A 84 -24.70 1.19 17.48
C GLY A 84 -25.48 1.12 16.16
N GLY A 85 -25.54 2.21 15.42
CA GLY A 85 -26.21 2.20 14.12
C GLY A 85 -25.65 1.10 13.22
N TYR A 86 -26.54 0.39 12.56
CA TYR A 86 -26.18 -0.62 11.58
C TYR A 86 -25.26 -0.01 10.51
N PHE A 87 -24.05 -0.46 10.46
CA PHE A 87 -23.09 -0.03 9.47
C PHE A 87 -23.21 -0.91 8.24
N SER A 88 -24.04 -0.50 7.31
CA SER A 88 -24.14 -1.20 6.02
C SER A 88 -22.86 -0.98 5.22
N SER A 89 -22.26 -2.05 4.71
CA SER A 89 -21.20 -2.00 3.69
C SER A 89 -21.61 -1.20 2.44
N SER A 90 -22.89 -0.89 2.31
CA SER A 90 -23.42 -0.04 1.25
C SER A 90 -23.35 1.46 1.55
N SER A 91 -22.97 1.87 2.75
CA SER A 91 -22.78 3.28 3.08
C SER A 91 -21.65 3.90 2.24
N ALA A 92 -21.95 4.98 1.53
CA ALA A 92 -20.98 5.68 0.68
C ALA A 92 -19.76 6.19 1.48
N ALA A 93 -19.96 6.58 2.74
CA ALA A 93 -18.89 7.08 3.62
C ALA A 93 -17.79 6.05 3.88
N VAL A 94 -18.11 4.76 3.82
CA VAL A 94 -17.14 3.67 4.00
C VAL A 94 -16.67 3.07 2.69
N ARG A 95 -17.54 3.12 1.69
CA ARG A 95 -17.30 2.43 0.43
C ARG A 95 -16.31 3.16 -0.47
N TYR A 96 -16.42 4.49 -0.56
CA TYR A 96 -15.64 5.27 -1.51
C TYR A 96 -14.63 6.16 -0.81
N HIS A 97 -13.38 6.01 -1.19
CA HIS A 97 -12.25 6.77 -0.68
C HIS A 97 -11.45 7.41 -1.81
N LYS A 98 -10.78 8.49 -1.49
CA LYS A 98 -9.81 9.11 -2.39
C LYS A 98 -8.62 8.17 -2.54
N THR A 99 -8.36 7.74 -3.77
CA THR A 99 -7.28 6.80 -4.10
C THR A 99 -6.27 7.42 -5.06
N SER A 100 -5.98 8.71 -4.86
CA SER A 100 -4.94 9.40 -5.62
C SER A 100 -3.56 8.93 -5.16
N PHE A 101 -2.65 8.70 -6.10
CA PHE A 101 -1.30 8.27 -5.77
C PHE A 101 -0.27 8.61 -6.85
N VAL A 102 0.99 8.60 -6.44
CA VAL A 102 2.17 8.59 -7.30
C VAL A 102 2.99 7.34 -6.96
N LYS A 103 3.20 6.47 -7.92
CA LYS A 103 3.90 5.20 -7.71
C LYS A 103 5.11 5.08 -8.61
N VAL A 104 6.24 4.74 -8.03
CA VAL A 104 7.43 4.34 -8.78
C VAL A 104 7.28 2.84 -9.08
N LYS A 105 6.99 2.50 -10.33
CA LYS A 105 6.72 1.12 -10.75
C LYS A 105 7.98 0.30 -10.91
N ASN A 106 9.04 0.93 -11.40
CA ASN A 106 10.25 0.21 -11.72
C ASN A 106 11.45 1.14 -11.72
N ILE A 107 12.53 0.72 -11.09
CA ILE A 107 13.86 1.34 -11.17
C ILE A 107 14.83 0.27 -11.63
N THR A 108 15.44 0.47 -12.78
CA THR A 108 16.46 -0.45 -13.30
C THR A 108 17.78 0.27 -13.44
N LEU A 109 18.80 -0.26 -12.79
CA LEU A 109 20.19 0.15 -12.94
C LEU A 109 20.96 -0.97 -13.66
N GLY A 110 21.55 -0.66 -14.79
CA GLY A 110 22.34 -1.63 -15.56
C GLY A 110 23.69 -1.09 -15.98
N TYR A 111 24.72 -1.92 -15.87
CA TYR A 111 26.06 -1.60 -16.30
C TYR A 111 26.55 -2.59 -17.36
N THR A 112 27.04 -2.06 -18.49
CA THR A 112 27.63 -2.86 -19.58
C THR A 112 29.13 -2.71 -19.52
N PHE A 113 29.83 -3.82 -19.38
CA PHE A 113 31.28 -3.84 -19.28
C PHE A 113 31.95 -3.52 -20.62
N PRO A 114 33.07 -2.76 -20.59
CA PRO A 114 33.84 -2.43 -21.80
C PRO A 114 34.41 -3.70 -22.42
N LYS A 115 34.44 -3.75 -23.76
CA LYS A 115 35.01 -4.88 -24.51
C LYS A 115 36.47 -5.15 -24.16
N ALA A 116 37.26 -4.12 -23.85
CA ALA A 116 38.66 -4.27 -23.49
C ALA A 116 38.90 -5.13 -22.22
N TRP A 117 37.94 -5.15 -21.29
CA TRP A 117 38.01 -5.99 -20.09
C TRP A 117 37.59 -7.44 -20.40
N LEU A 118 36.61 -7.57 -21.28
CA LEU A 118 36.00 -8.86 -21.62
C LEU A 118 36.82 -9.70 -22.57
N SER A 119 37.67 -9.08 -23.41
CA SER A 119 38.53 -9.79 -24.36
C SER A 119 39.52 -10.76 -23.71
N LYS A 120 39.89 -10.50 -22.46
CA LYS A 120 40.79 -11.36 -21.67
C LYS A 120 40.14 -12.68 -21.23
N ILE A 121 38.79 -12.75 -21.20
CA ILE A 121 38.03 -13.89 -20.67
C ILE A 121 37.13 -14.53 -21.73
N ALA A 122 37.39 -14.28 -23.02
CA ALA A 122 36.60 -14.80 -24.15
C ALA A 122 35.10 -14.48 -24.12
N VAL A 123 34.70 -13.43 -23.43
CA VAL A 123 33.32 -12.95 -23.37
C VAL A 123 33.16 -11.76 -24.29
N LYS A 124 32.19 -11.82 -25.21
CA LYS A 124 31.92 -10.74 -26.18
C LYS A 124 31.08 -9.61 -25.60
N HIS A 125 30.19 -9.94 -24.66
CA HIS A 125 29.31 -8.96 -24.02
C HIS A 125 28.93 -9.41 -22.61
N LEU A 126 29.03 -8.51 -21.64
CA LEU A 126 28.55 -8.69 -20.27
C LEU A 126 27.81 -7.44 -19.84
N ARG A 127 26.58 -7.62 -19.42
CA ARG A 127 25.78 -6.59 -18.77
C ARG A 127 25.21 -7.15 -17.47
N LEU A 128 25.48 -6.47 -16.37
CA LEU A 128 24.82 -6.71 -15.08
C LEU A 128 23.71 -5.67 -14.89
N TYR A 129 22.62 -6.08 -14.27
CA TYR A 129 21.56 -5.16 -13.92
C TYR A 129 20.89 -5.54 -12.59
N VAL A 130 20.43 -4.51 -11.91
CA VAL A 130 19.56 -4.60 -10.75
C VAL A 130 18.25 -3.91 -11.09
N ASN A 131 17.15 -4.56 -10.78
CA ASN A 131 15.81 -4.05 -11.01
C ASN A 131 15.02 -4.10 -9.71
N VAL A 132 14.37 -2.99 -9.35
CA VAL A 132 13.47 -2.90 -8.20
C VAL A 132 12.09 -2.56 -8.71
N ILE A 133 11.13 -3.45 -8.46
CA ILE A 133 9.75 -3.30 -8.88
C ILE A 133 8.92 -2.80 -7.69
N ASN A 134 8.08 -1.79 -7.90
CA ASN A 134 7.22 -1.14 -6.92
C ASN A 134 7.94 -0.63 -5.66
N PRO A 135 9.12 0.05 -5.76
CA PRO A 135 9.88 0.48 -4.59
C PRO A 135 9.14 1.49 -3.72
N PHE A 136 8.37 2.40 -4.31
CA PHE A 136 7.73 3.50 -3.58
C PHE A 136 6.31 3.77 -4.09
N CYS A 137 5.41 4.05 -3.14
CA CYS A 137 4.06 4.56 -3.39
C CYS A 137 3.79 5.74 -2.46
N PHE A 138 3.47 6.89 -3.01
CA PHE A 138 3.11 8.11 -2.28
C PHE A 138 1.61 8.32 -2.42
N THR A 139 0.89 8.29 -1.30
CA THR A 139 -0.57 8.37 -1.27
C THR A 139 -1.06 8.78 0.13
N ASP A 140 -2.20 9.46 0.19
CA ASP A 140 -2.95 9.72 1.42
C ASP A 140 -3.98 8.60 1.72
N TYR A 141 -4.02 7.55 0.91
CA TYR A 141 -4.94 6.44 1.08
C TYR A 141 -4.54 5.58 2.28
N GLU A 142 -5.45 5.38 3.21
CA GLU A 142 -5.22 4.67 4.47
C GLU A 142 -5.19 3.13 4.34
N GLY A 143 -5.47 2.59 3.14
CA GLY A 143 -5.43 1.15 2.85
C GLY A 143 -4.05 0.65 2.42
N PHE A 144 -3.98 -0.61 2.01
CA PHE A 144 -2.70 -1.24 1.65
C PHE A 144 -2.07 -0.69 0.37
N ASP A 145 -2.84 -0.60 -0.70
CA ASP A 145 -2.36 -0.12 -2.00
C ASP A 145 -3.51 0.56 -2.74
N PRO A 146 -3.39 1.86 -3.07
CA PRO A 146 -4.46 2.60 -3.74
C PRO A 146 -4.77 2.10 -5.15
N GLU A 147 -3.83 1.44 -5.81
CA GLU A 147 -4.04 0.84 -7.13
C GLU A 147 -4.97 -0.38 -7.06
N TRP A 148 -4.95 -1.07 -5.94
CA TRP A 148 -5.77 -2.26 -5.66
C TRP A 148 -6.92 -1.99 -4.70
N ALA A 149 -7.25 -0.73 -4.44
CA ALA A 149 -8.27 -0.34 -3.47
C ALA A 149 -9.64 -1.01 -3.72
N SER A 150 -10.02 -1.20 -5.00
CA SER A 150 -11.28 -1.85 -5.39
C SER A 150 -11.19 -3.37 -5.50
N ALA A 151 -10.00 -3.95 -5.37
CA ALA A 151 -9.81 -5.40 -5.48
C ALA A 151 -10.18 -6.10 -4.16
N ASN A 152 -10.88 -7.22 -4.27
CA ASN A 152 -11.14 -8.08 -3.14
C ASN A 152 -9.84 -8.81 -2.77
N LEU A 153 -9.32 -8.55 -1.57
CA LEU A 153 -8.08 -9.13 -1.06
C LEU A 153 -8.16 -10.64 -0.81
N THR A 154 -9.33 -11.26 -0.91
CA THR A 154 -9.46 -12.72 -0.84
C THR A 154 -8.81 -13.44 -2.01
N ASN A 155 -8.66 -12.75 -3.17
CA ASN A 155 -8.12 -13.32 -4.40
C ASN A 155 -6.82 -12.68 -4.87
N GLY A 156 -6.22 -11.79 -4.08
CA GLY A 156 -4.96 -11.14 -4.43
C GLY A 156 -4.44 -10.27 -3.28
N GLY A 157 -3.13 -10.18 -3.16
CA GLY A 157 -2.46 -9.31 -2.19
C GLY A 157 -2.07 -7.95 -2.79
N PRO A 158 -1.72 -6.99 -1.93
CA PRO A 158 -1.13 -5.74 -2.37
C PRO A 158 0.17 -5.99 -3.14
N ALA A 159 0.53 -5.07 -4.04
CA ALA A 159 1.76 -5.17 -4.78
C ALA A 159 2.98 -5.18 -3.84
N SER A 160 3.79 -6.22 -3.94
CA SER A 160 5.02 -6.36 -3.15
C SER A 160 6.19 -5.64 -3.81
N VAL A 161 7.16 -5.23 -2.99
CA VAL A 161 8.47 -4.76 -3.49
C VAL A 161 9.28 -5.99 -3.90
N THR A 162 9.75 -6.00 -5.16
CA THR A 162 10.53 -7.12 -5.69
C THR A 162 11.91 -6.64 -6.14
N TYR A 163 12.94 -7.31 -5.67
CA TYR A 163 14.32 -7.07 -6.08
C TYR A 163 14.77 -8.16 -7.04
N GLN A 164 15.31 -7.76 -8.18
CA GLN A 164 15.83 -8.67 -9.20
C GLN A 164 17.25 -8.29 -9.54
N ILE A 165 18.12 -9.28 -9.60
CA ILE A 165 19.49 -9.14 -10.07
C ILE A 165 19.66 -10.08 -11.27
N GLY A 166 20.25 -9.58 -12.35
CA GLY A 166 20.44 -10.38 -13.54
C GLY A 166 21.72 -10.05 -14.29
N ALA A 167 22.16 -11.00 -15.09
CA ALA A 167 23.30 -10.86 -15.99
C ALA A 167 22.92 -11.28 -17.41
N ASN A 168 23.40 -10.54 -18.40
CA ASN A 168 23.30 -10.90 -19.81
C ASN A 168 24.71 -11.10 -20.34
N ILE A 169 25.03 -12.34 -20.67
CA ILE A 169 26.36 -12.77 -21.11
C ILE A 169 26.26 -13.31 -22.55
N LYS A 170 27.19 -12.91 -23.42
CA LYS A 170 27.37 -13.49 -24.74
C LYS A 170 28.84 -13.93 -24.90
N PHE A 171 29.02 -15.13 -25.32
CA PHE A 171 30.31 -15.71 -25.65
C PHE A 171 30.63 -15.56 -27.13
#